data_edc2abdbf11c0846683b500d1080531f
#
_entry.id   edc2abdbf11c0846683b500d1080531f
#
_cell.length_a   1.000
_cell.length_b   1.000
_cell.length_c   1.000
_cell.angle_alpha   90.00
_cell.angle_beta   90.00
_cell.angle_gamma   90.00
#
_symmetry.space_group_name_H-M   'P 1'
#
loop_
_entity.id
_entity.type
_entity.pdbx_description
1 polymer ?
#
loop_
_entity_poly.entity_id
_entity_poly.type
_entity_poly.pdbx_seq_one_letter_code
_entity_poly.pdbx_strand_id
1 'polypeptide(L)'
;MVDHDLLDHRLADGGIQGIVRKWLCSFISGRGQRVALGREMSSHHPLVCGVPQGTILSPMLFNIFMHPLAHIIQSFGLGCHQYADDTQLYLLMDGHTDSIPDTLTRCLEAVAGWFRGSRLKLNPSKTEVLWLGRDGMGMRDQLPSLAGAQLVPLPSVKSLGVILDVSLSMEAQVTTAKSTFSHLRRIKQLVPYLSRPNLATAIHAMVTSRLDYCNSLYAGLPLKLSQKLQRVQNAAARLRTGSLPWQHIHPVLFQLHWLLVEYRVRFKVLVLTFKALHGLGPSYLRDCLSWYAPRRTLRSIFSNTLEVPGSKEVRLASTRARAFSALAPAWWNALSLETRVLRDLISFRRACKTELFCLAFGLESV
;
A
#
# COMPACT_ATOMS: atom_id res chain seq x y z
N MET A 1 -12.65 1.76 22.76
CA MET A 1 -12.79 0.33 22.35
C MET A 1 -14.13 0.19 21.65
N VAL A 2 -14.30 -0.79 20.77
CA VAL A 2 -15.57 -0.99 20.03
C VAL A 2 -16.70 -1.29 21.01
N ASP A 3 -17.72 -0.47 20.98
CA ASP A 3 -18.94 -0.64 21.78
C ASP A 3 -19.84 -1.68 21.10
N HIS A 4 -20.36 -2.65 21.87
CA HIS A 4 -21.10 -3.77 21.28
C HIS A 4 -22.48 -3.35 20.78
N ASP A 5 -23.18 -2.44 21.48
CA ASP A 5 -24.50 -1.98 21.09
C ASP A 5 -24.41 -1.12 19.82
N LEU A 6 -23.40 -0.21 19.75
CA LEU A 6 -23.15 0.57 18.54
C LEU A 6 -22.75 -0.32 17.36
N LEU A 7 -21.97 -1.37 17.59
CA LEU A 7 -21.62 -2.32 16.51
C LEU A 7 -22.86 -3.06 16.02
N ASP A 8 -23.74 -3.49 16.93
CA ASP A 8 -24.97 -4.18 16.56
C ASP A 8 -25.88 -3.26 15.72
N HIS A 9 -26.02 -1.99 16.07
CA HIS A 9 -26.75 -1.01 15.24
C HIS A 9 -26.12 -0.84 13.86
N ARG A 10 -24.80 -0.72 13.78
CA ARG A 10 -24.07 -0.60 12.49
C ARG A 10 -24.15 -1.84 11.61
N LEU A 11 -24.23 -3.02 12.20
CA LEU A 11 -24.51 -4.26 11.47
C LEU A 11 -25.90 -4.21 10.82
N ALA A 12 -26.91 -3.72 11.57
CA ALA A 12 -28.25 -3.56 11.05
C ALA A 12 -28.33 -2.53 9.91
N ASP A 13 -27.70 -1.36 10.10
CA ASP A 13 -27.63 -0.28 9.11
C ASP A 13 -26.90 -0.73 7.83
N GLY A 14 -25.89 -1.59 7.96
CA GLY A 14 -25.16 -2.22 6.87
C GLY A 14 -25.92 -3.38 6.19
N GLY A 15 -27.21 -3.60 6.54
CA GLY A 15 -28.07 -4.63 5.93
C GLY A 15 -27.84 -6.05 6.48
N ILE A 16 -27.04 -6.21 7.53
CA ILE A 16 -26.83 -7.52 8.16
C ILE A 16 -27.93 -7.75 9.19
N GLN A 17 -28.88 -8.64 8.88
CA GLN A 17 -30.07 -8.88 9.68
C GLN A 17 -30.25 -10.36 10.02
N GLY A 18 -31.30 -10.65 10.80
CA GLY A 18 -31.75 -12.02 11.08
C GLY A 18 -30.77 -12.87 11.86
N ILE A 19 -30.59 -14.10 11.45
CA ILE A 19 -29.75 -15.09 12.15
C ILE A 19 -28.26 -14.75 12.11
N VAL A 20 -27.80 -14.13 11.01
CA VAL A 20 -26.40 -13.74 10.85
C VAL A 20 -26.03 -12.66 11.85
N ARG A 21 -26.87 -11.63 12.02
CA ARG A 21 -26.68 -10.57 13.01
C ARG A 21 -26.66 -11.15 14.43
N LYS A 22 -27.64 -12.00 14.79
CA LYS A 22 -27.69 -12.65 16.10
C LYS A 22 -26.43 -13.46 16.37
N TRP A 23 -25.92 -14.18 15.37
CA TRP A 23 -24.69 -14.95 15.49
C TRP A 23 -23.47 -14.06 15.70
N LEU A 24 -23.32 -12.96 14.96
CA LEU A 24 -22.24 -11.98 15.15
C LEU A 24 -22.30 -11.34 16.54
N CYS A 25 -23.49 -10.98 17.02
CA CYS A 25 -23.68 -10.45 18.37
C CYS A 25 -23.29 -11.46 19.44
N SER A 26 -23.64 -12.74 19.29
CA SER A 26 -23.23 -13.79 20.21
C SER A 26 -21.71 -14.02 20.22
N PHE A 27 -21.03 -13.77 19.10
CA PHE A 27 -19.58 -13.88 18.99
C PHE A 27 -18.85 -12.80 19.81
N ILE A 28 -19.42 -11.61 19.97
CA ILE A 28 -18.81 -10.48 20.68
C ILE A 28 -19.30 -10.36 22.13
N SER A 29 -20.51 -10.79 22.46
CA SER A 29 -21.13 -10.67 23.79
C SER A 29 -20.85 -11.86 24.70
N GLY A 30 -21.10 -11.69 26.00
CA GLY A 30 -20.99 -12.75 26.99
C GLY A 30 -19.55 -13.25 27.25
N ARG A 31 -18.53 -12.50 26.77
CA ARG A 31 -17.13 -12.87 26.94
C ARG A 31 -16.55 -12.32 28.23
N GLY A 32 -15.51 -13.00 28.70
CA GLY A 32 -14.71 -12.53 29.83
C GLY A 32 -13.25 -12.90 29.66
N GLN A 33 -12.42 -12.29 30.47
CA GLN A 33 -10.98 -12.56 30.50
C GLN A 33 -10.48 -12.83 31.91
N ARG A 34 -9.40 -13.60 31.97
CA ARG A 34 -8.60 -13.83 33.18
C ARG A 34 -7.14 -13.72 32.83
N VAL A 35 -6.33 -13.24 33.71
CA VAL A 35 -4.87 -13.24 33.60
C VAL A 35 -4.33 -14.48 34.30
N ALA A 36 -3.55 -15.28 33.56
CA ALA A 36 -2.84 -16.44 34.11
C ALA A 36 -1.36 -16.10 34.30
N LEU A 37 -0.82 -16.36 35.49
CA LEU A 37 0.60 -16.21 35.80
C LEU A 37 1.10 -17.51 36.42
N GLY A 38 1.77 -18.33 35.66
CA GLY A 38 2.13 -19.68 36.11
C GLY A 38 0.91 -20.55 36.41
N ARG A 39 0.69 -20.91 37.65
CA ARG A 39 -0.49 -21.71 38.12
C ARG A 39 -1.61 -20.85 38.68
N GLU A 40 -1.36 -19.57 38.90
CA GLU A 40 -2.35 -18.64 39.45
C GLU A 40 -3.18 -17.99 38.37
N MET A 41 -4.46 -17.76 38.67
CA MET A 41 -5.42 -17.09 37.78
C MET A 41 -6.10 -15.94 38.49
N SER A 42 -6.24 -14.81 37.85
CA SER A 42 -7.04 -13.69 38.34
C SER A 42 -8.55 -14.03 38.40
N SER A 43 -9.31 -13.18 39.07
CA SER A 43 -10.77 -13.19 39.00
C SER A 43 -11.22 -12.99 37.52
N HIS A 44 -12.46 -13.46 37.24
CA HIS A 44 -13.08 -13.26 35.93
C HIS A 44 -13.54 -11.81 35.77
N HIS A 45 -13.13 -11.18 34.65
CA HIS A 45 -13.59 -9.85 34.26
C HIS A 45 -14.44 -9.95 33.00
N PRO A 46 -15.71 -9.50 33.02
CA PRO A 46 -16.54 -9.48 31.83
C PRO A 46 -16.03 -8.47 30.81
N LEU A 47 -16.09 -8.81 29.53
CA LEU A 47 -15.72 -7.92 28.40
C LEU A 47 -17.00 -7.33 27.81
N VAL A 48 -17.30 -6.10 28.18
CA VAL A 48 -18.50 -5.35 27.72
C VAL A 48 -18.25 -4.53 26.45
N CYS A 49 -17.01 -4.53 25.93
CA CYS A 49 -16.65 -3.83 24.70
C CYS A 49 -15.44 -4.51 24.05
N GLY A 50 -15.15 -4.11 22.81
CA GLY A 50 -14.03 -4.62 22.02
C GLY A 50 -14.38 -5.89 21.24
N VAL A 51 -13.62 -6.12 20.18
CA VAL A 51 -13.70 -7.36 19.36
C VAL A 51 -12.53 -8.28 19.71
N PRO A 52 -12.69 -9.61 19.61
CA PRO A 52 -11.63 -10.56 19.96
C PRO A 52 -10.40 -10.37 19.06
N GLN A 53 -9.22 -10.07 19.64
CA GLN A 53 -7.99 -9.98 18.86
C GLN A 53 -7.54 -11.36 18.36
N GLY A 54 -6.98 -11.42 17.14
CA GLY A 54 -6.46 -12.65 16.55
C GLY A 54 -7.49 -13.54 15.87
N THR A 55 -8.73 -13.11 15.75
CA THR A 55 -9.78 -13.85 15.03
C THR A 55 -9.95 -13.32 13.60
N ILE A 56 -10.49 -14.14 12.70
CA ILE A 56 -10.74 -13.77 11.29
C ILE A 56 -11.84 -12.72 11.18
N LEU A 57 -12.84 -12.75 12.05
CA LEU A 57 -14.00 -11.86 11.99
C LEU A 57 -13.72 -10.46 12.56
N SER A 58 -12.83 -10.32 13.52
CA SER A 58 -12.62 -9.06 14.21
C SER A 58 -12.17 -7.91 13.32
N PRO A 59 -11.26 -8.09 12.35
CA PRO A 59 -10.94 -7.04 11.40
C PRO A 59 -12.15 -6.61 10.55
N MET A 60 -13.01 -7.54 10.16
CA MET A 60 -14.22 -7.23 9.39
C MET A 60 -15.22 -6.44 10.23
N LEU A 61 -15.47 -6.87 11.47
CA LEU A 61 -16.36 -6.18 12.41
C LEU A 61 -15.85 -4.77 12.72
N PHE A 62 -14.55 -4.61 12.88
CA PHE A 62 -13.93 -3.30 13.07
C PHE A 62 -14.10 -2.39 11.85
N ASN A 63 -13.91 -2.92 10.63
CA ASN A 63 -14.13 -2.17 9.40
C ASN A 63 -15.59 -1.74 9.24
N ILE A 64 -16.56 -2.61 9.56
CA ILE A 64 -17.98 -2.25 9.58
C ILE A 64 -18.23 -1.15 10.62
N PHE A 65 -17.61 -1.25 11.79
CA PHE A 65 -17.71 -0.23 12.83
C PHE A 65 -17.16 1.13 12.39
N MET A 66 -16.08 1.17 11.61
CA MET A 66 -15.43 2.39 11.12
C MET A 66 -16.07 2.95 9.84
N HIS A 67 -16.87 2.16 9.12
CA HIS A 67 -17.41 2.52 7.80
C HIS A 67 -18.12 3.89 7.72
N PRO A 68 -18.98 4.30 8.68
CA PRO A 68 -19.66 5.58 8.62
C PRO A 68 -18.72 6.79 8.61
N LEU A 69 -17.52 6.67 9.13
CA LEU A 69 -16.52 7.75 9.14
C LEU A 69 -16.13 8.18 7.72
N ALA A 70 -16.03 7.25 6.79
CA ALA A 70 -15.70 7.56 5.40
C ALA A 70 -16.78 8.44 4.74
N HIS A 71 -18.06 8.17 5.00
CA HIS A 71 -19.17 8.98 4.48
C HIS A 71 -19.17 10.41 5.04
N ILE A 72 -18.83 10.56 6.34
CA ILE A 72 -18.68 11.88 6.96
C ILE A 72 -17.59 12.67 6.26
N ILE A 73 -16.40 12.08 6.06
CA ILE A 73 -15.29 12.75 5.40
C ILE A 73 -15.63 13.13 3.97
N GLN A 74 -16.23 12.20 3.22
CA GLN A 74 -16.64 12.42 1.82
C GLN A 74 -17.73 13.49 1.67
N SER A 75 -18.62 13.68 2.65
CA SER A 75 -19.64 14.75 2.63
C SER A 75 -19.05 16.16 2.63
N PHE A 76 -17.79 16.32 3.04
CA PHE A 76 -17.03 17.57 2.94
C PHE A 76 -16.20 17.69 1.65
N GLY A 77 -16.35 16.76 0.71
CA GLY A 77 -15.58 16.76 -0.54
C GLY A 77 -14.12 16.27 -0.39
N LEU A 78 -13.76 15.71 0.78
CA LEU A 78 -12.42 15.13 0.99
C LEU A 78 -12.39 13.67 0.58
N GLY A 79 -11.26 13.23 0.03
CA GLY A 79 -10.99 11.83 -0.19
C GLY A 79 -10.53 11.14 1.10
N CYS A 80 -10.84 9.84 1.20
CA CYS A 80 -10.53 9.06 2.40
C CYS A 80 -10.04 7.66 2.04
N HIS A 81 -8.98 7.22 2.69
CA HIS A 81 -8.54 5.83 2.72
C HIS A 81 -8.47 5.35 4.17
N GLN A 82 -9.04 4.17 4.42
CA GLN A 82 -9.05 3.55 5.73
C GLN A 82 -8.36 2.19 5.69
N TYR A 83 -7.51 1.94 6.67
CA TYR A 83 -6.92 0.63 6.92
C TYR A 83 -6.96 0.35 8.42
N ALA A 84 -7.95 -0.41 8.86
CA ALA A 84 -8.28 -0.62 10.26
C ALA A 84 -8.49 0.74 10.99
N ASP A 85 -7.69 1.07 11.99
CA ASP A 85 -7.73 2.33 12.73
C ASP A 85 -6.99 3.48 12.04
N ASP A 86 -6.10 3.17 11.08
CA ASP A 86 -5.41 4.19 10.29
C ASP A 86 -6.35 4.80 9.25
N THR A 87 -6.62 6.08 9.39
CA THR A 87 -7.48 6.86 8.46
C THR A 87 -6.65 7.95 7.82
N GLN A 88 -6.58 7.96 6.51
CA GLN A 88 -5.91 8.97 5.72
C GLN A 88 -6.95 9.83 5.00
N LEU A 89 -6.90 11.14 5.24
CA LEU A 89 -7.69 12.13 4.51
C LEU A 89 -6.80 12.80 3.47
N TYR A 90 -7.34 13.09 2.30
CA TYR A 90 -6.63 13.86 1.29
C TYR A 90 -7.56 14.82 0.60
N LEU A 91 -7.01 15.99 0.26
CA LEU A 91 -7.70 17.07 -0.42
C LEU A 91 -6.84 17.51 -1.61
N LEU A 92 -7.47 17.60 -2.78
CA LEU A 92 -6.85 18.20 -3.97
C LEU A 92 -7.08 19.72 -3.92
N MET A 93 -6.05 20.48 -4.18
CA MET A 93 -6.11 21.94 -4.14
C MET A 93 -5.94 22.50 -5.56
N ASP A 94 -7.00 23.11 -6.09
CA ASP A 94 -7.05 23.64 -7.46
C ASP A 94 -6.68 25.13 -7.53
N GLY A 95 -5.87 25.61 -6.59
CA GLY A 95 -5.39 27.00 -6.59
C GLY A 95 -6.38 28.04 -6.03
N HIS A 96 -7.65 27.69 -5.76
CA HIS A 96 -8.63 28.53 -5.06
C HIS A 96 -8.62 28.21 -3.56
N THR A 97 -7.74 28.88 -2.83
CA THR A 97 -7.29 28.43 -1.49
C THR A 97 -8.13 28.94 -0.32
N ASP A 98 -8.99 29.95 -0.50
CA ASP A 98 -9.62 30.67 0.62
C ASP A 98 -10.63 29.86 1.45
N SER A 99 -11.24 28.83 0.88
CA SER A 99 -12.25 28.01 1.59
C SER A 99 -11.70 26.70 2.17
N ILE A 100 -10.42 26.37 1.91
CA ILE A 100 -9.81 25.08 2.31
C ILE A 100 -9.65 24.96 3.82
N PRO A 101 -9.11 25.97 4.56
CA PRO A 101 -8.96 25.86 6.00
C PRO A 101 -10.29 25.65 6.72
N ASP A 102 -11.32 26.34 6.28
CA ASP A 102 -12.69 26.23 6.83
C ASP A 102 -13.29 24.84 6.60
N THR A 103 -13.21 24.34 5.38
CA THR A 103 -13.71 22.98 5.04
C THR A 103 -12.97 21.91 5.82
N LEU A 104 -11.65 22.01 5.92
CA LEU A 104 -10.84 21.08 6.67
C LEU A 104 -11.15 21.14 8.17
N THR A 105 -11.31 22.35 8.73
CA THR A 105 -11.69 22.56 10.15
C THR A 105 -13.02 21.90 10.46
N ARG A 106 -14.05 22.16 9.68
CA ARG A 106 -15.38 21.57 9.85
C ARG A 106 -15.36 20.05 9.72
N CYS A 107 -14.60 19.52 8.76
CA CYS A 107 -14.43 18.08 8.60
C CYS A 107 -13.76 17.46 9.83
N LEU A 108 -12.68 18.05 10.33
CA LEU A 108 -11.95 17.53 11.50
C LEU A 108 -12.79 17.62 12.78
N GLU A 109 -13.61 18.65 12.93
CA GLU A 109 -14.58 18.76 14.04
C GLU A 109 -15.64 17.65 13.96
N ALA A 110 -16.19 17.39 12.77
CA ALA A 110 -17.15 16.32 12.54
C ALA A 110 -16.53 14.95 12.81
N VAL A 111 -15.27 14.72 12.36
CA VAL A 111 -14.49 13.51 12.67
C VAL A 111 -14.32 13.36 14.18
N ALA A 112 -13.86 14.39 14.88
CA ALA A 112 -13.69 14.36 16.33
C ALA A 112 -15.02 14.10 17.07
N GLY A 113 -16.11 14.69 16.60
CA GLY A 113 -17.47 14.44 17.08
C GLY A 113 -17.89 12.98 16.90
N TRP A 114 -17.64 12.42 15.73
CA TRP A 114 -17.93 11.02 15.43
C TRP A 114 -17.13 10.05 16.32
N PHE A 115 -15.83 10.31 16.54
CA PHE A 115 -15.02 9.48 17.46
C PHE A 115 -15.57 9.49 18.87
N ARG A 116 -15.97 10.67 19.38
CA ARG A 116 -16.61 10.81 20.71
C ARG A 116 -17.94 10.04 20.79
N GLY A 117 -18.82 10.23 19.80
CA GLY A 117 -20.10 9.50 19.72
C GLY A 117 -19.92 7.99 19.56
N SER A 118 -18.84 7.57 18.92
CA SER A 118 -18.50 6.16 18.75
C SER A 118 -17.74 5.55 19.94
N ARG A 119 -17.56 6.31 21.04
CA ARG A 119 -16.80 5.89 22.23
C ARG A 119 -15.35 5.46 21.91
N LEU A 120 -14.80 6.01 20.82
CA LEU A 120 -13.42 5.84 20.43
C LEU A 120 -12.60 7.07 20.81
N LYS A 121 -11.34 6.85 21.20
CA LYS A 121 -10.41 7.95 21.50
C LYS A 121 -9.57 8.24 20.27
N LEU A 122 -9.73 9.43 19.71
CA LEU A 122 -8.80 9.97 18.74
C LEU A 122 -7.47 10.32 19.43
N ASN A 123 -6.35 10.08 18.75
CA ASN A 123 -5.04 10.45 19.27
C ASN A 123 -4.44 11.59 18.40
N PRO A 124 -4.60 12.86 18.79
CA PRO A 124 -4.10 13.99 18.03
C PRO A 124 -2.58 13.98 17.87
N SER A 125 -1.83 13.48 18.87
CA SER A 125 -0.36 13.46 18.85
C SER A 125 0.23 12.49 17.80
N LYS A 126 -0.59 11.57 17.28
CA LYS A 126 -0.23 10.66 16.17
C LYS A 126 -0.76 11.12 14.82
N THR A 127 -1.50 12.23 14.80
CA THR A 127 -2.02 12.78 13.55
C THR A 127 -0.94 13.63 12.90
N GLU A 128 -0.55 13.24 11.70
CA GLU A 128 0.52 13.88 10.93
C GLU A 128 -0.07 14.50 9.66
N VAL A 129 0.47 15.65 9.25
CA VAL A 129 0.08 16.34 8.02
C VAL A 129 1.26 16.32 7.06
N LEU A 130 1.01 15.88 5.83
CA LEU A 130 1.96 15.96 4.73
C LEU A 130 1.40 16.89 3.65
N TRP A 131 2.15 17.91 3.35
CA TRP A 131 1.83 18.83 2.27
C TRP A 131 2.58 18.42 1.00
N LEU A 132 1.84 18.13 -0.07
CA LEU A 132 2.42 17.74 -1.35
C LEU A 132 2.27 18.89 -2.35
N GLY A 133 3.38 19.46 -2.85
CA GLY A 133 3.38 20.53 -3.85
C GLY A 133 4.42 21.62 -3.56
N ARG A 134 4.61 22.50 -4.55
CA ARG A 134 5.63 23.57 -4.46
C ARG A 134 5.18 24.77 -3.63
N ASP A 135 3.89 25.06 -3.58
CA ASP A 135 3.37 26.35 -3.09
C ASP A 135 2.88 26.31 -1.64
N GLY A 136 3.18 25.25 -0.90
CA GLY A 136 2.69 25.03 0.46
C GLY A 136 3.23 25.95 1.54
N MET A 137 4.04 26.96 1.22
CA MET A 137 4.65 27.83 2.25
C MET A 137 3.67 28.84 2.85
N GLY A 138 2.63 29.27 2.12
CA GLY A 138 1.69 30.28 2.60
C GLY A 138 0.58 29.78 3.53
N MET A 139 0.28 28.48 3.54
CA MET A 139 -0.83 27.90 4.34
C MET A 139 -0.38 27.18 5.61
N ARG A 140 0.89 27.17 5.92
CA ARG A 140 1.42 26.48 7.13
C ARG A 140 0.81 26.98 8.42
N ASP A 141 0.51 28.28 8.47
CA ASP A 141 -0.02 28.94 9.67
C ASP A 141 -1.57 28.90 9.76
N GLN A 142 -2.24 28.35 8.74
CA GLN A 142 -3.71 28.29 8.64
C GLN A 142 -4.28 26.89 8.84
N LEU A 143 -3.46 25.91 9.20
CA LEU A 143 -3.97 24.56 9.45
C LEU A 143 -4.79 24.54 10.74
N PRO A 144 -5.94 23.82 10.73
CA PRO A 144 -6.80 23.73 11.89
C PRO A 144 -6.18 22.93 13.03
N SER A 145 -6.73 23.11 14.22
CA SER A 145 -6.45 22.22 15.34
C SER A 145 -7.33 20.98 15.31
N LEU A 146 -6.81 19.84 15.77
CA LEU A 146 -7.57 18.61 15.96
C LEU A 146 -7.65 18.28 17.45
N ALA A 147 -8.86 18.30 17.99
CA ALA A 147 -9.11 18.04 19.42
C ALA A 147 -8.17 18.85 20.35
N GLY A 148 -7.93 20.13 20.01
CA GLY A 148 -7.09 21.06 20.78
C GLY A 148 -5.59 21.01 20.47
N ALA A 149 -5.13 20.11 19.61
CA ALA A 149 -3.74 20.08 19.16
C ALA A 149 -3.60 20.76 17.79
N GLN A 150 -2.68 21.73 17.68
CA GLN A 150 -2.39 22.40 16.42
C GLN A 150 -1.71 21.42 15.46
N LEU A 151 -2.24 21.30 14.24
CA LEU A 151 -1.64 20.50 13.19
C LEU A 151 -0.48 21.28 12.53
N VAL A 152 0.66 20.61 12.37
CA VAL A 152 1.85 21.19 11.74
C VAL A 152 2.29 20.28 10.59
N PRO A 153 2.55 20.81 9.38
CA PRO A 153 3.03 20.02 8.28
C PRO A 153 4.43 19.47 8.56
N LEU A 154 4.62 18.19 8.32
CA LEU A 154 5.90 17.52 8.47
C LEU A 154 6.61 17.37 7.11
N PRO A 155 7.94 17.36 7.07
CA PRO A 155 8.71 17.14 5.85
C PRO A 155 8.57 15.71 5.32
N SER A 156 8.23 14.77 6.19
CA SER A 156 7.91 13.39 5.85
C SER A 156 7.00 12.77 6.89
N VAL A 157 6.15 11.85 6.47
CA VAL A 157 5.24 11.07 7.33
C VAL A 157 5.37 9.59 7.05
N LYS A 158 5.02 8.77 8.05
CA LYS A 158 5.01 7.32 7.90
C LYS A 158 3.58 6.83 7.77
N SER A 159 3.20 6.38 6.57
CA SER A 159 1.89 5.78 6.29
C SER A 159 2.03 4.29 6.00
N LEU A 160 1.33 3.44 6.75
CA LEU A 160 1.34 1.97 6.60
C LEU A 160 2.75 1.38 6.43
N GLY A 161 3.72 1.90 7.19
CA GLY A 161 5.11 1.43 7.15
C GLY A 161 5.97 2.01 6.04
N VAL A 162 5.42 2.87 5.17
CA VAL A 162 6.14 3.58 4.10
C VAL A 162 6.38 5.03 4.52
N ILE A 163 7.60 5.53 4.31
CA ILE A 163 7.95 6.93 4.54
C ILE A 163 7.68 7.70 3.25
N LEU A 164 6.76 8.66 3.33
CA LEU A 164 6.41 9.58 2.26
C LEU A 164 6.99 10.95 2.60
N ASP A 165 7.72 11.56 1.68
CA ASP A 165 8.26 12.93 1.80
C ASP A 165 7.47 13.92 0.93
N VAL A 166 7.59 15.20 1.21
CA VAL A 166 6.86 16.29 0.52
C VAL A 166 7.03 16.31 -1.00
N SER A 167 8.13 15.76 -1.50
CA SER A 167 8.42 15.65 -2.94
C SER A 167 8.09 14.27 -3.51
N LEU A 168 7.65 13.35 -2.66
CA LEU A 168 7.46 11.91 -2.98
C LEU A 168 8.72 11.29 -3.62
N SER A 169 9.91 11.75 -3.20
CA SER A 169 11.18 11.27 -3.76
C SER A 169 11.47 9.82 -3.41
N MET A 170 10.86 9.32 -2.35
CA MET A 170 11.10 7.99 -1.76
C MET A 170 12.52 7.76 -1.26
N GLU A 171 13.35 8.82 -1.13
CA GLU A 171 14.75 8.67 -0.71
C GLU A 171 14.87 8.18 0.73
N ALA A 172 14.05 8.70 1.63
CA ALA A 172 13.99 8.26 3.02
C ALA A 172 13.57 6.79 3.12
N GLN A 173 12.56 6.37 2.34
CA GLN A 173 12.11 4.98 2.28
C GLN A 173 13.19 4.04 1.74
N VAL A 174 13.88 4.41 0.67
CA VAL A 174 15.00 3.64 0.11
C VAL A 174 16.16 3.55 1.11
N THR A 175 16.39 4.60 1.89
CA THR A 175 17.41 4.60 2.95
C THR A 175 17.05 3.63 4.07
N THR A 176 15.76 3.56 4.46
CA THR A 176 15.27 2.53 5.41
C THR A 176 15.49 1.12 4.88
N ALA A 177 15.34 0.89 3.58
CA ALA A 177 15.64 -0.41 2.98
C ALA A 177 17.11 -0.82 3.13
N LYS A 178 18.05 0.13 3.32
CA LYS A 178 19.47 -0.20 3.66
C LYS A 178 19.61 -0.90 5.02
N SER A 179 18.68 -0.69 5.95
CA SER A 179 18.68 -1.44 7.23
C SER A 179 18.63 -2.94 7.00
N THR A 180 18.14 -3.38 5.82
CA THR A 180 18.15 -4.77 5.38
C THR A 180 19.56 -5.37 5.32
N PHE A 181 20.61 -4.56 5.12
CA PHE A 181 21.98 -5.05 5.23
C PHE A 181 22.33 -5.56 6.64
N SER A 182 21.73 -5.01 7.70
CA SER A 182 21.92 -5.53 9.05
C SER A 182 21.36 -6.94 9.19
N HIS A 183 20.20 -7.21 8.56
CA HIS A 183 19.63 -8.56 8.52
C HIS A 183 20.49 -9.52 7.71
N LEU A 184 21.04 -9.08 6.58
CA LEU A 184 21.98 -9.90 5.80
C LEU A 184 23.23 -10.27 6.59
N ARG A 185 23.77 -9.34 7.40
CA ARG A 185 24.92 -9.64 8.28
C ARG A 185 24.57 -10.70 9.33
N ARG A 186 23.39 -10.58 9.96
CA ARG A 186 22.91 -11.59 10.93
C ARG A 186 22.68 -12.95 10.27
N ILE A 187 22.05 -12.99 9.09
CA ILE A 187 21.86 -14.24 8.35
C ILE A 187 23.24 -14.84 7.99
N LYS A 188 24.22 -14.02 7.58
CA LYS A 188 25.57 -14.49 7.26
C LYS A 188 26.23 -15.23 8.43
N GLN A 189 26.04 -14.77 9.66
CA GLN A 189 26.56 -15.46 10.86
C GLN A 189 25.90 -16.82 11.08
N LEU A 190 24.65 -16.99 10.61
CA LEU A 190 23.89 -18.23 10.75
C LEU A 190 24.12 -19.22 9.61
N VAL A 191 24.77 -18.81 8.51
CA VAL A 191 24.99 -19.67 7.32
C VAL A 191 25.60 -21.03 7.66
N PRO A 192 26.61 -21.15 8.57
CA PRO A 192 27.19 -22.46 8.92
C PRO A 192 26.17 -23.42 9.56
N TYR A 193 25.09 -22.91 10.12
CA TYR A 193 24.09 -23.69 10.85
C TYR A 193 22.79 -23.89 10.07
N LEU A 194 22.68 -23.30 8.88
CA LEU A 194 21.46 -23.33 8.07
C LEU A 194 21.63 -24.26 6.86
N SER A 195 20.65 -25.10 6.63
CA SER A 195 20.53 -25.80 5.35
C SER A 195 20.26 -24.80 4.21
N ARG A 196 20.57 -25.16 2.97
CA ARG A 196 20.32 -24.30 1.79
C ARG A 196 18.84 -23.86 1.65
N PRO A 197 17.83 -24.73 1.86
CA PRO A 197 16.43 -24.30 1.88
C PRO A 197 16.12 -23.30 2.99
N ASN A 198 16.61 -23.55 4.22
CA ASN A 198 16.37 -22.65 5.36
C ASN A 198 17.04 -21.30 5.16
N LEU A 199 18.24 -21.25 4.58
CA LEU A 199 18.91 -20.01 4.20
C LEU A 199 18.07 -19.22 3.17
N ALA A 200 17.49 -19.91 2.18
CA ALA A 200 16.57 -19.27 1.23
C ALA A 200 15.37 -18.66 1.92
N THR A 201 14.73 -19.42 2.80
CA THR A 201 13.57 -18.96 3.57
C THR A 201 13.92 -17.73 4.42
N ALA A 202 15.04 -17.74 5.12
CA ALA A 202 15.52 -16.61 5.92
C ALA A 202 15.76 -15.34 5.05
N ILE A 203 16.41 -15.51 3.89
CA ILE A 203 16.63 -14.40 2.94
C ILE A 203 15.30 -13.86 2.41
N HIS A 204 14.36 -14.72 2.03
CA HIS A 204 13.05 -14.28 1.56
C HIS A 204 12.27 -13.56 2.66
N ALA A 205 12.24 -14.09 3.86
CA ALA A 205 11.50 -13.51 4.98
C ALA A 205 12.07 -12.15 5.43
N MET A 206 13.40 -11.98 5.47
CA MET A 206 14.01 -10.80 6.07
C MET A 206 14.52 -9.76 5.06
N VAL A 207 14.72 -10.15 3.80
CA VAL A 207 15.30 -9.28 2.78
C VAL A 207 14.32 -9.06 1.63
N THR A 208 13.89 -10.14 0.96
CA THR A 208 13.03 -10.03 -0.23
C THR A 208 11.68 -9.42 0.13
N SER A 209 11.08 -9.82 1.25
CA SER A 209 9.81 -9.26 1.73
C SER A 209 9.87 -7.74 1.91
N ARG A 210 11.00 -7.21 2.38
CA ARG A 210 11.20 -5.75 2.56
C ARG A 210 11.44 -5.01 1.25
N LEU A 211 12.12 -5.64 0.29
CA LEU A 211 12.29 -5.08 -1.05
C LEU A 211 10.98 -5.07 -1.84
N ASP A 212 10.10 -6.03 -1.59
CA ASP A 212 8.83 -6.18 -2.29
C ASP A 212 7.67 -5.45 -1.62
N TYR A 213 7.83 -5.03 -0.37
CA TYR A 213 6.79 -4.28 0.34
C TYR A 213 6.58 -2.92 -0.32
N CYS A 214 5.36 -2.67 -0.81
CA CYS A 214 4.97 -1.46 -1.51
C CYS A 214 5.91 -1.04 -2.65
N ASN A 215 6.60 -2.00 -3.28
CA ASN A 215 7.62 -1.71 -4.30
C ASN A 215 7.09 -1.01 -5.56
N SER A 216 5.79 -1.03 -5.82
CA SER A 216 5.17 -0.22 -6.88
C SER A 216 5.43 1.27 -6.73
N LEU A 217 5.64 1.76 -5.50
CA LEU A 217 6.00 3.15 -5.22
C LEU A 217 7.42 3.51 -5.70
N TYR A 218 8.25 2.51 -5.98
CA TYR A 218 9.59 2.69 -6.55
C TYR A 218 9.57 2.82 -8.08
N ALA A 219 8.39 2.85 -8.70
CA ALA A 219 8.25 3.04 -10.12
C ALA A 219 8.84 4.40 -10.56
N GLY A 220 9.67 4.39 -11.61
CA GLY A 220 10.29 5.59 -12.15
C GLY A 220 11.26 6.31 -11.21
N LEU A 221 11.83 5.63 -10.21
CA LEU A 221 12.87 6.18 -9.35
C LEU A 221 14.14 6.54 -10.16
N PRO A 222 14.86 7.60 -9.75
CA PRO A 222 16.18 7.87 -10.27
C PRO A 222 17.11 6.65 -10.16
N LEU A 223 17.97 6.44 -11.16
CA LEU A 223 18.88 5.29 -11.22
C LEU A 223 19.72 5.13 -9.95
N LYS A 224 20.16 6.23 -9.35
CA LYS A 224 20.92 6.22 -8.09
C LYS A 224 20.16 5.55 -6.93
N LEU A 225 18.85 5.73 -6.86
CA LEU A 225 18.01 5.13 -5.81
C LEU A 225 17.69 3.66 -6.10
N SER A 226 17.33 3.34 -7.35
CA SER A 226 17.08 1.95 -7.75
C SER A 226 18.33 1.08 -7.59
N GLN A 227 19.52 1.60 -7.89
CA GLN A 227 20.79 0.92 -7.66
C GLN A 227 21.06 0.63 -6.18
N LYS A 228 20.62 1.51 -5.25
CA LYS A 228 20.76 1.22 -3.81
C LYS A 228 19.97 -0.03 -3.41
N LEU A 229 18.74 -0.18 -3.93
CA LEU A 229 17.91 -1.38 -3.72
C LEU A 229 18.51 -2.62 -4.41
N GLN A 230 19.01 -2.45 -5.64
CA GLN A 230 19.66 -3.53 -6.39
C GLN A 230 20.89 -4.08 -5.65
N ARG A 231 21.68 -3.22 -4.99
CA ARG A 231 22.83 -3.68 -4.17
C ARG A 231 22.39 -4.58 -3.02
N VAL A 232 21.27 -4.31 -2.38
CA VAL A 232 20.71 -5.19 -1.34
C VAL A 232 20.36 -6.55 -1.91
N GLN A 233 19.66 -6.57 -3.06
CA GLN A 233 19.32 -7.82 -3.75
C GLN A 233 20.56 -8.61 -4.15
N ASN A 234 21.58 -7.93 -4.70
CA ASN A 234 22.83 -8.55 -5.12
C ASN A 234 23.56 -9.20 -3.93
N ALA A 235 23.61 -8.52 -2.79
CA ALA A 235 24.22 -9.07 -1.57
C ALA A 235 23.44 -10.31 -1.06
N ALA A 236 22.10 -10.28 -1.15
CA ALA A 236 21.26 -11.42 -0.80
C ALA A 236 21.50 -12.62 -1.75
N ALA A 237 21.61 -12.36 -3.05
CA ALA A 237 21.89 -13.40 -4.05
C ALA A 237 23.26 -14.07 -3.82
N ARG A 238 24.31 -13.26 -3.58
CA ARG A 238 25.63 -13.79 -3.23
C ARG A 238 25.62 -14.62 -1.96
N LEU A 239 24.93 -14.16 -0.93
CA LEU A 239 24.79 -14.92 0.31
C LEU A 239 24.08 -16.26 0.09
N ARG A 240 23.04 -16.28 -0.76
CA ARG A 240 22.26 -17.48 -1.10
C ARG A 240 23.07 -18.53 -1.85
N THR A 241 23.98 -18.11 -2.75
CA THR A 241 24.75 -18.99 -3.63
C THR A 241 26.17 -19.26 -3.12
N GLY A 242 26.66 -18.46 -2.18
CA GLY A 242 28.08 -18.48 -1.79
C GLY A 242 29.00 -17.81 -2.81
N SER A 243 28.47 -17.05 -3.78
CA SER A 243 29.24 -16.39 -4.82
C SER A 243 30.12 -15.29 -4.26
N LEU A 244 31.33 -15.17 -4.84
CA LEU A 244 32.36 -14.25 -4.39
C LEU A 244 32.04 -12.79 -4.82
N PRO A 245 32.55 -11.78 -4.08
CA PRO A 245 32.21 -10.36 -4.34
C PRO A 245 32.58 -9.88 -5.75
N TRP A 246 33.60 -10.41 -6.36
CA TRP A 246 34.07 -10.02 -7.71
C TRP A 246 33.39 -10.76 -8.85
N GLN A 247 32.60 -11.80 -8.57
CA GLN A 247 31.85 -12.50 -9.61
C GLN A 247 30.72 -11.60 -10.14
N HIS A 248 30.50 -11.66 -11.45
CA HIS A 248 29.39 -10.96 -12.08
C HIS A 248 28.07 -11.44 -11.51
N ILE A 249 27.21 -10.48 -11.15
CA ILE A 249 25.96 -10.78 -10.43
C ILE A 249 24.84 -11.26 -11.37
N HIS A 250 24.83 -10.84 -12.63
CA HIS A 250 23.78 -11.19 -13.58
C HIS A 250 23.58 -12.70 -13.74
N PRO A 251 24.63 -13.52 -13.96
CA PRO A 251 24.50 -14.99 -14.03
C PRO A 251 23.92 -15.58 -12.74
N VAL A 252 24.28 -15.02 -11.58
CA VAL A 252 23.77 -15.48 -10.29
C VAL A 252 22.29 -15.21 -10.14
N LEU A 253 21.83 -14.01 -10.50
CA LEU A 253 20.41 -13.65 -10.46
C LEU A 253 19.60 -14.47 -11.47
N PHE A 254 20.16 -14.69 -12.67
CA PHE A 254 19.57 -15.55 -13.69
C PHE A 254 19.36 -16.98 -13.18
N GLN A 255 20.41 -17.61 -12.63
CA GLN A 255 20.36 -18.96 -12.07
C GLN A 255 19.35 -19.09 -10.91
N LEU A 256 19.20 -18.04 -10.11
CA LEU A 256 18.20 -17.98 -9.04
C LEU A 256 16.78 -17.67 -9.53
N HIS A 257 16.57 -17.37 -10.82
CA HIS A 257 15.31 -16.87 -11.38
C HIS A 257 14.81 -15.61 -10.65
N TRP A 258 15.73 -14.72 -10.27
CA TRP A 258 15.39 -13.47 -9.58
C TRP A 258 15.37 -12.31 -10.56
N LEU A 259 14.21 -11.74 -10.73
CA LEU A 259 14.05 -10.47 -11.47
C LEU A 259 14.88 -9.37 -10.78
N LEU A 260 15.56 -8.54 -11.57
CA LEU A 260 16.16 -7.30 -11.10
C LEU A 260 15.13 -6.41 -10.42
N VAL A 261 15.54 -5.57 -9.47
CA VAL A 261 14.60 -4.72 -8.69
C VAL A 261 13.68 -3.89 -9.58
N GLU A 262 14.20 -3.30 -10.65
CA GLU A 262 13.40 -2.54 -11.62
C GLU A 262 12.27 -3.38 -12.23
N TYR A 263 12.56 -4.59 -12.67
CA TYR A 263 11.56 -5.50 -13.25
C TYR A 263 10.60 -6.08 -12.21
N ARG A 264 11.02 -6.19 -10.94
CA ARG A 264 10.11 -6.55 -9.83
C ARG A 264 9.08 -5.44 -9.60
N VAL A 265 9.50 -4.18 -9.64
CA VAL A 265 8.63 -3.00 -9.56
C VAL A 265 7.65 -2.99 -10.73
N ARG A 266 8.17 -3.16 -11.95
CA ARG A 266 7.35 -3.23 -13.17
C ARG A 266 6.34 -4.37 -13.11
N PHE A 267 6.76 -5.56 -12.69
CA PHE A 267 5.86 -6.70 -12.46
C PHE A 267 4.73 -6.37 -11.48
N LYS A 268 5.04 -5.71 -10.35
CA LYS A 268 4.04 -5.34 -9.36
C LYS A 268 3.00 -4.35 -9.92
N VAL A 269 3.45 -3.32 -10.63
CA VAL A 269 2.57 -2.35 -11.29
C VAL A 269 1.69 -3.05 -12.32
N LEU A 270 2.24 -3.92 -13.17
CA LEU A 270 1.49 -4.68 -14.17
C LEU A 270 0.45 -5.61 -13.56
N VAL A 271 0.76 -6.26 -12.43
CA VAL A 271 -0.22 -7.06 -11.69
C VAL A 271 -1.33 -6.20 -11.11
N LEU A 272 -1.03 -4.98 -10.63
CA LEU A 272 -2.05 -4.03 -10.17
C LEU A 272 -2.92 -3.55 -11.34
N THR A 273 -2.32 -3.28 -12.49
CA THR A 273 -3.01 -2.91 -13.74
C THR A 273 -3.98 -4.02 -14.16
N PHE A 274 -3.51 -5.26 -14.21
CA PHE A 274 -4.37 -6.41 -14.52
C PHE A 274 -5.56 -6.50 -13.56
N LYS A 275 -5.30 -6.40 -12.26
CA LYS A 275 -6.36 -6.44 -11.25
C LYS A 275 -7.37 -5.31 -11.41
N ALA A 276 -6.91 -4.11 -11.69
CA ALA A 276 -7.76 -2.94 -11.93
C ALA A 276 -8.67 -3.16 -13.14
N LEU A 277 -8.12 -3.63 -14.26
CA LEU A 277 -8.87 -3.88 -15.49
C LEU A 277 -9.90 -5.01 -15.37
N HIS A 278 -9.66 -6.01 -14.53
CA HIS A 278 -10.53 -7.17 -14.35
C HIS A 278 -11.42 -7.10 -13.09
N GLY A 279 -11.52 -5.93 -12.44
CA GLY A 279 -12.37 -5.77 -11.25
C GLY A 279 -11.88 -6.52 -10.00
N LEU A 280 -10.63 -6.95 -9.97
CA LEU A 280 -9.99 -7.66 -8.85
C LEU A 280 -9.25 -6.71 -7.89
N GLY A 281 -9.34 -5.42 -8.11
CA GLY A 281 -8.71 -4.37 -7.35
C GLY A 281 -9.67 -3.23 -7.03
N PRO A 282 -9.21 -2.20 -6.29
CA PRO A 282 -10.02 -1.04 -5.97
C PRO A 282 -10.45 -0.26 -7.21
N SER A 283 -11.68 0.29 -7.20
CA SER A 283 -12.24 1.04 -8.34
C SER A 283 -11.39 2.25 -8.72
N TYR A 284 -10.84 2.97 -7.74
CA TYR A 284 -10.01 4.15 -8.01
C TYR A 284 -8.77 3.86 -8.86
N LEU A 285 -8.21 2.65 -8.80
CA LEU A 285 -7.12 2.26 -9.72
C LEU A 285 -7.63 1.99 -11.14
N ARG A 286 -8.84 1.43 -11.27
CA ARG A 286 -9.49 1.24 -12.58
C ARG A 286 -9.80 2.58 -13.22
N ASP A 287 -10.30 3.53 -12.43
CA ASP A 287 -10.71 4.86 -12.88
C ASP A 287 -9.51 5.72 -13.34
N CYS A 288 -8.27 5.33 -12.98
CA CYS A 288 -7.03 5.89 -13.52
C CYS A 288 -6.64 5.35 -14.90
N LEU A 289 -7.36 4.37 -15.45
CA LEU A 289 -7.01 3.67 -16.69
C LEU A 289 -8.14 3.79 -17.71
N SER A 290 -7.79 4.12 -18.95
CA SER A 290 -8.72 4.15 -20.06
C SER A 290 -8.26 3.22 -21.19
N TRP A 291 -9.20 2.49 -21.79
CA TRP A 291 -8.88 1.72 -22.98
C TRP A 291 -8.64 2.65 -24.16
N TYR A 292 -7.62 2.37 -24.94
CA TYR A 292 -7.36 3.12 -26.16
C TYR A 292 -8.48 2.90 -27.19
N ALA A 293 -9.15 3.97 -27.57
CA ALA A 293 -10.18 3.99 -28.62
C ALA A 293 -9.66 4.79 -29.81
N PRO A 294 -9.24 4.16 -30.92
CA PRO A 294 -8.79 4.88 -32.11
C PRO A 294 -9.93 5.65 -32.73
N ARG A 295 -9.67 6.88 -33.18
CA ARG A 295 -10.64 7.75 -33.89
C ARG A 295 -11.13 7.19 -35.24
N ARG A 296 -10.41 6.22 -35.80
CA ARG A 296 -10.77 5.48 -37.01
C ARG A 296 -10.65 3.99 -36.76
N THR A 297 -11.45 3.18 -37.44
CA THR A 297 -11.38 1.71 -37.38
C THR A 297 -10.04 1.22 -37.92
N LEU A 298 -9.11 0.95 -37.02
CA LEU A 298 -7.78 0.41 -37.34
C LEU A 298 -7.74 -1.07 -36.96
N ARG A 299 -6.85 -1.85 -37.59
CA ARG A 299 -6.60 -3.26 -37.21
C ARG A 299 -6.16 -3.42 -35.76
N SER A 300 -5.64 -2.35 -35.13
CA SER A 300 -5.22 -2.29 -33.74
C SER A 300 -6.36 -2.19 -32.71
N ILE A 301 -7.63 -2.10 -33.14
CA ILE A 301 -8.81 -2.04 -32.23
C ILE A 301 -8.86 -3.23 -31.24
N PHE A 302 -8.35 -4.38 -31.65
CA PHE A 302 -8.34 -5.60 -30.83
C PHE A 302 -7.03 -5.80 -30.05
N SER A 303 -6.16 -4.79 -29.98
CA SER A 303 -4.84 -4.93 -29.37
C SER A 303 -4.82 -4.90 -27.82
N ASN A 304 -5.97 -4.72 -27.18
CA ASN A 304 -6.07 -4.58 -25.70
C ASN A 304 -5.03 -3.60 -25.14
N THR A 305 -4.90 -2.42 -25.75
CA THR A 305 -4.01 -1.35 -25.33
C THR A 305 -4.73 -0.31 -24.49
N LEU A 306 -3.99 0.31 -23.59
CA LEU A 306 -4.45 1.42 -22.77
C LEU A 306 -4.04 2.76 -23.39
N GLU A 307 -4.83 3.78 -23.12
CA GLU A 307 -4.50 5.15 -23.50
C GLU A 307 -3.33 5.64 -22.63
N VAL A 308 -2.26 6.10 -23.28
CA VAL A 308 -1.10 6.68 -22.62
C VAL A 308 -1.31 8.19 -22.56
N PRO A 309 -1.30 8.82 -21.36
CA PRO A 309 -1.45 10.26 -21.23
C PRO A 309 -0.42 11.03 -22.08
N GLY A 310 -0.88 12.05 -22.79
CA GLY A 310 -0.04 12.82 -23.70
C GLY A 310 1.11 13.54 -22.99
N SER A 311 2.24 13.72 -23.69
CA SER A 311 3.43 14.39 -23.13
C SER A 311 3.18 15.82 -22.62
N LYS A 312 2.14 16.49 -23.13
CA LYS A 312 1.71 17.82 -22.67
C LYS A 312 1.08 17.77 -21.26
N GLU A 313 0.40 16.68 -20.93
CA GLU A 313 -0.23 16.46 -19.61
C GLU A 313 0.80 16.00 -18.55
N VAL A 314 1.91 15.41 -19.01
CA VAL A 314 3.00 14.86 -18.16
C VAL A 314 4.12 15.88 -17.94
N ARG A 315 3.99 17.14 -18.38
CA ARG A 315 5.03 18.17 -18.36
C ARG A 315 5.59 18.58 -16.98
N LEU A 316 5.04 18.11 -15.89
CA LEU A 316 5.63 18.31 -14.58
C LEU A 316 6.59 17.17 -14.24
N ALA A 317 7.81 17.46 -14.48
CA ALA A 317 9.02 16.69 -14.68
C ALA A 317 9.40 15.65 -13.65
N SER A 318 8.76 15.14 -12.71
CA SER A 318 9.26 13.97 -11.96
C SER A 318 8.19 13.11 -11.29
N THR A 319 7.31 13.72 -10.52
CA THR A 319 6.37 12.95 -9.68
C THR A 319 5.16 12.48 -10.49
N ARG A 320 4.64 13.34 -11.40
CA ARG A 320 3.48 13.00 -12.24
C ARG A 320 3.81 11.92 -13.28
N ALA A 321 5.02 11.94 -13.83
CA ALA A 321 5.51 10.90 -14.74
C ALA A 321 5.64 9.52 -14.06
N ARG A 322 5.74 9.49 -12.73
CA ARG A 322 5.81 8.29 -11.90
C ARG A 322 4.44 7.80 -11.42
N ALA A 323 3.38 8.57 -11.64
CA ALA A 323 2.04 8.19 -11.25
C ALA A 323 1.60 6.88 -11.94
N PHE A 324 0.78 6.10 -11.25
CA PHE A 324 0.23 4.86 -11.78
C PHE A 324 -0.49 5.08 -13.12
N SER A 325 -1.29 6.16 -13.23
CA SER A 325 -2.00 6.54 -14.45
C SER A 325 -1.08 6.82 -15.66
N ALA A 326 0.18 7.17 -15.43
CA ALA A 326 1.14 7.43 -16.50
C ALA A 326 1.98 6.20 -16.85
N LEU A 327 2.52 5.48 -15.86
CA LEU A 327 3.43 4.36 -16.09
C LEU A 327 2.70 3.05 -16.44
N ALA A 328 1.54 2.80 -15.81
CA ALA A 328 0.82 1.55 -16.01
C ALA A 328 0.40 1.33 -17.46
N PRO A 329 -0.20 2.31 -18.18
CA PRO A 329 -0.53 2.16 -19.59
C PRO A 329 0.67 1.91 -20.49
N ALA A 330 1.77 2.64 -20.28
CA ALA A 330 2.97 2.48 -21.08
C ALA A 330 3.60 1.08 -20.91
N TRP A 331 3.69 0.60 -19.67
CA TRP A 331 4.23 -0.74 -19.39
C TRP A 331 3.29 -1.86 -19.82
N TRP A 332 1.97 -1.65 -19.70
CA TRP A 332 0.96 -2.58 -20.19
C TRP A 332 1.04 -2.75 -21.71
N ASN A 333 1.11 -1.65 -22.44
CA ASN A 333 1.19 -1.67 -23.90
C ASN A 333 2.49 -2.28 -24.44
N ALA A 334 3.55 -2.28 -23.63
CA ALA A 334 4.82 -2.92 -23.97
C ALA A 334 4.81 -4.45 -23.78
N LEU A 335 3.79 -5.02 -23.13
CA LEU A 335 3.63 -6.48 -23.06
C LEU A 335 3.19 -7.05 -24.40
N SER A 336 3.51 -8.31 -24.65
CA SER A 336 3.01 -9.07 -25.80
C SER A 336 1.47 -9.13 -25.81
N LEU A 337 0.86 -9.24 -26.98
CA LEU A 337 -0.59 -9.40 -27.09
C LEU A 337 -1.06 -10.65 -26.34
N GLU A 338 -0.32 -11.73 -26.46
CA GLU A 338 -0.61 -13.00 -25.78
C GLU A 338 -0.75 -12.83 -24.26
N THR A 339 0.15 -12.06 -23.65
CA THR A 339 0.10 -11.76 -22.21
C THR A 339 -1.08 -10.84 -21.85
N ARG A 340 -1.39 -9.83 -22.69
CA ARG A 340 -2.47 -8.86 -22.43
C ARG A 340 -3.87 -9.42 -22.56
N VAL A 341 -4.09 -10.47 -23.36
CA VAL A 341 -5.41 -11.10 -23.57
C VAL A 341 -5.76 -12.13 -22.51
N LEU A 342 -4.83 -12.50 -21.63
CA LEU A 342 -5.08 -13.41 -20.55
C LEU A 342 -6.16 -12.85 -19.61
N ARG A 343 -7.04 -13.72 -19.12
CA ARG A 343 -8.15 -13.36 -18.22
C ARG A 343 -7.94 -13.85 -16.79
N ASP A 344 -7.11 -14.88 -16.64
CA ASP A 344 -6.81 -15.46 -15.34
C ASP A 344 -5.56 -14.82 -14.72
N LEU A 345 -5.64 -14.41 -13.45
CA LEU A 345 -4.56 -13.75 -12.72
C LEU A 345 -3.31 -14.63 -12.58
N ILE A 346 -3.48 -15.94 -12.39
CA ILE A 346 -2.34 -16.84 -12.18
C ILE A 346 -1.57 -16.99 -13.49
N SER A 347 -2.28 -17.22 -14.59
CA SER A 347 -1.71 -17.32 -15.94
C SER A 347 -1.04 -16.00 -16.36
N PHE A 348 -1.70 -14.85 -16.13
CA PHE A 348 -1.12 -13.54 -16.37
C PHE A 348 0.18 -13.32 -15.59
N ARG A 349 0.17 -13.61 -14.29
CA ARG A 349 1.38 -13.45 -13.45
C ARG A 349 2.54 -14.30 -13.95
N ARG A 350 2.26 -15.52 -14.41
CA ARG A 350 3.29 -16.42 -14.95
C ARG A 350 3.86 -15.86 -16.26
N ALA A 351 3.02 -15.56 -17.24
CA ALA A 351 3.42 -15.01 -18.54
C ALA A 351 4.17 -13.69 -18.39
N CYS A 352 3.60 -12.74 -17.65
CA CYS A 352 4.21 -11.44 -17.38
C CYS A 352 5.58 -11.57 -16.69
N LYS A 353 5.73 -12.48 -15.72
CA LYS A 353 7.03 -12.72 -15.07
C LYS A 353 8.04 -13.29 -16.04
N THR A 354 7.65 -14.23 -16.91
CA THR A 354 8.53 -14.82 -17.93
C THR A 354 8.97 -13.77 -18.92
N GLU A 355 8.06 -12.98 -19.47
CA GLU A 355 8.36 -11.91 -20.42
C GLU A 355 9.32 -10.86 -19.81
N LEU A 356 9.06 -10.41 -18.59
CA LEU A 356 9.96 -9.49 -17.89
C LEU A 356 11.32 -10.11 -17.56
N PHE A 357 11.38 -11.41 -17.35
CA PHE A 357 12.64 -12.12 -17.12
C PHE A 357 13.45 -12.18 -18.42
N CYS A 358 12.84 -12.50 -19.54
CA CYS A 358 13.49 -12.44 -20.85
C CYS A 358 14.04 -11.04 -21.14
N LEU A 359 13.25 -10.00 -20.93
CA LEU A 359 13.68 -8.62 -21.09
C LEU A 359 14.84 -8.24 -20.16
N ALA A 360 14.80 -8.67 -18.90
CA ALA A 360 15.83 -8.35 -17.91
C ALA A 360 17.20 -8.96 -18.20
N PHE A 361 17.22 -10.09 -18.90
CA PHE A 361 18.45 -10.85 -19.18
C PHE A 361 18.80 -10.90 -20.68
N GLY A 362 18.08 -10.16 -21.53
CA GLY A 362 18.36 -10.09 -22.96
C GLY A 362 18.13 -11.41 -23.70
N LEU A 363 17.15 -12.20 -23.26
CA LEU A 363 16.75 -13.43 -23.92
C LEU A 363 15.71 -13.10 -25.01
N GLU A 364 15.83 -13.73 -26.15
CA GLU A 364 14.76 -13.67 -27.15
C GLU A 364 13.51 -14.33 -26.59
N SER A 365 12.36 -13.67 -26.78
CA SER A 365 11.06 -14.23 -26.41
C SER A 365 10.81 -15.43 -27.34
N VAL A 366 10.70 -16.61 -26.76
CA VAL A 366 10.30 -17.83 -27.49
C VAL A 366 8.83 -17.76 -27.80
#